data_ffa1f893ad0223e9e7ca443218a15f8d
#
_entry.id   ffa1f893ad0223e9e7ca443218a15f8d
#
_cell.length_a   1.000
_cell.length_b   1.000
_cell.length_c   1.000
_cell.angle_alpha   90.00
_cell.angle_beta   90.00
_cell.angle_gamma   90.00
#
_symmetry.space_group_name_H-M   'P 1'
#
loop_
_entity.id
_entity.type
_entity.pdbx_description
1 polymer ?
#
loop_
_entity_poly.entity_id
_entity_poly.type
_entity_poly.pdbx_seq_one_letter_code
_entity_poly.pdbx_strand_id
1 'polypeptide(L)'
;MKREQLEQILLDVQKPAQYIGGELNSIMKDKEKVDCRLAFCFPDKYEVGMSHLGMKILYSLYNERENWWCERVFAPDADMEQLMREKNIPLYGLESLDPICDFDFILFTMQYEMSYTAILNMLDLAGVPVRSKDRTALAPMVVAGGPCACNPEPVADFIDIFIIGEGEEVNIELTDLYMQAKKEGWDKQRFLQQAAQIGGVYVPSLYDVSYREDGTIDSVKPNCPQAPEKVTKRIIADLDKVYYPKQFVVPFINI
;
A
#
# COMPACT_ATOMS: atom_id res chain seq x y z
N MET A 1 14.90 -8.12 -8.72
CA MET A 1 16.12 -7.62 -9.44
C MET A 1 17.37 -8.18 -8.79
N LYS A 2 18.46 -8.44 -9.54
CA LYS A 2 19.73 -8.86 -8.91
C LYS A 2 20.43 -7.63 -8.30
N ARG A 3 20.99 -7.79 -7.10
CA ARG A 3 21.69 -6.70 -6.38
C ARG A 3 22.82 -6.07 -7.20
N GLU A 4 23.58 -6.89 -7.93
CA GLU A 4 24.65 -6.43 -8.82
C GLU A 4 24.17 -5.49 -9.93
N GLN A 5 22.96 -5.72 -10.47
CA GLN A 5 22.37 -4.84 -11.47
C GLN A 5 21.94 -3.49 -10.86
N LEU A 6 21.41 -3.51 -9.64
CA LEU A 6 21.09 -2.29 -8.91
C LEU A 6 22.35 -1.49 -8.64
N GLU A 7 23.40 -2.10 -8.11
CA GLU A 7 24.66 -1.43 -7.78
C GLU A 7 25.27 -0.70 -8.99
N GLN A 8 25.13 -1.25 -10.19
CA GLN A 8 25.61 -0.61 -11.42
C GLN A 8 24.86 0.69 -11.76
N ILE A 9 23.53 0.70 -11.62
CA ILE A 9 22.74 1.91 -11.93
C ILE A 9 22.85 2.97 -10.86
N LEU A 10 23.14 2.59 -9.63
CA LEU A 10 23.29 3.51 -8.51
C LEU A 10 24.53 4.40 -8.62
N LEU A 11 25.46 4.08 -9.50
CA LEU A 11 26.60 4.95 -9.81
C LEU A 11 26.19 6.22 -10.57
N ASP A 12 25.03 6.19 -11.21
CA ASP A 12 24.51 7.27 -12.06
C ASP A 12 23.42 8.12 -11.34
N VAL A 13 23.12 7.83 -10.06
CA VAL A 13 22.13 8.59 -9.28
C VAL A 13 22.77 9.44 -8.19
N GLN A 14 22.15 10.57 -7.85
CA GLN A 14 22.70 11.52 -6.87
C GLN A 14 22.69 10.98 -5.43
N LYS A 15 21.69 10.14 -5.07
CA LYS A 15 21.49 9.65 -3.70
C LYS A 15 21.29 8.13 -3.66
N PRO A 16 22.32 7.35 -3.97
CA PRO A 16 22.21 5.90 -4.11
C PRO A 16 21.69 5.18 -2.84
N ALA A 17 22.01 5.70 -1.66
CA ALA A 17 21.64 5.10 -0.38
C ALA A 17 20.11 4.97 -0.16
N GLN A 18 19.29 5.74 -0.89
CA GLN A 18 17.83 5.66 -0.80
C GLN A 18 17.24 4.38 -1.41
N TYR A 19 18.02 3.67 -2.24
CA TYR A 19 17.55 2.60 -3.11
C TYR A 19 18.10 1.22 -2.77
N ILE A 20 18.99 1.11 -1.79
CA ILE A 20 19.71 -0.13 -1.47
C ILE A 20 19.15 -0.92 -0.30
N GLY A 21 18.30 -0.32 0.54
CA GLY A 21 17.86 -0.91 1.80
C GLY A 21 19.01 -1.25 2.75
N GLY A 22 18.81 -2.21 3.63
CA GLY A 22 19.87 -2.71 4.53
C GLY A 22 20.10 -1.84 5.76
N GLU A 23 19.12 -1.02 6.14
CA GLU A 23 19.16 -0.28 7.41
C GLU A 23 19.20 -1.24 8.59
N LEU A 24 19.79 -0.78 9.70
CA LEU A 24 20.18 -1.61 10.85
C LEU A 24 19.07 -2.57 11.35
N ASN A 25 17.85 -2.10 11.42
CA ASN A 25 16.71 -2.88 11.92
C ASN A 25 15.68 -3.18 10.81
N SER A 26 16.08 -3.19 9.54
CA SER A 26 15.19 -3.66 8.47
C SER A 26 14.90 -5.16 8.66
N ILE A 27 13.64 -5.53 8.44
CA ILE A 27 13.18 -6.90 8.71
C ILE A 27 13.28 -7.72 7.43
N MET A 28 14.23 -8.66 7.44
CA MET A 28 14.45 -9.59 6.34
C MET A 28 13.81 -10.94 6.65
N LYS A 29 12.98 -11.42 5.73
CA LYS A 29 12.36 -12.75 5.81
C LYS A 29 12.69 -13.59 4.58
N ASP A 30 12.51 -14.88 4.70
CA ASP A 30 12.63 -15.82 3.58
C ASP A 30 11.28 -15.85 2.84
N LYS A 31 11.25 -15.38 1.59
CA LYS A 31 10.03 -15.30 0.79
C LYS A 31 9.35 -16.66 0.55
N GLU A 32 10.10 -17.74 0.63
CA GLU A 32 9.57 -19.11 0.49
C GLU A 32 8.82 -19.58 1.76
N LYS A 33 8.95 -18.84 2.87
CA LYS A 33 8.33 -19.18 4.16
C LYS A 33 7.22 -18.22 4.57
N VAL A 34 6.93 -17.22 3.75
CA VAL A 34 5.85 -16.27 4.03
C VAL A 34 4.66 -16.53 3.13
N ASP A 35 3.47 -16.37 3.69
CA ASP A 35 2.22 -16.62 2.99
C ASP A 35 1.66 -15.34 2.35
N CYS A 36 2.06 -14.18 2.86
CA CYS A 36 1.60 -12.86 2.39
C CYS A 36 2.75 -11.87 2.30
N ARG A 37 2.87 -11.21 1.15
CA ARG A 37 3.84 -10.15 0.91
C ARG A 37 3.13 -8.82 0.70
N LEU A 38 3.56 -7.80 1.45
CA LEU A 38 2.94 -6.48 1.44
C LEU A 38 3.99 -5.43 1.06
N ALA A 39 3.76 -4.69 -0.02
CA ALA A 39 4.55 -3.52 -0.40
C ALA A 39 3.94 -2.28 0.26
N PHE A 40 4.56 -1.75 1.32
CA PHE A 40 4.11 -0.52 1.95
C PHE A 40 4.74 0.68 1.26
N CYS A 41 3.96 1.32 0.42
CA CYS A 41 4.36 2.39 -0.48
C CYS A 41 4.10 3.76 0.15
N PHE A 42 5.15 4.57 0.26
CA PHE A 42 5.04 5.98 0.59
C PHE A 42 5.19 6.79 -0.72
N PRO A 43 4.16 7.54 -1.15
CA PRO A 43 4.16 8.22 -2.45
C PRO A 43 4.95 9.54 -2.43
N ASP A 44 6.15 9.51 -1.86
CA ASP A 44 7.14 10.56 -1.83
C ASP A 44 8.54 9.92 -1.63
N LYS A 45 9.58 10.74 -1.58
CA LYS A 45 10.97 10.32 -1.46
C LYS A 45 11.26 9.58 -0.15
N TYR A 46 12.33 8.80 -0.18
CA TYR A 46 12.81 8.02 0.97
C TYR A 46 12.92 8.83 2.27
N GLU A 47 13.52 10.03 2.23
CA GLU A 47 13.73 10.84 3.44
C GLU A 47 12.42 11.29 4.07
N VAL A 48 11.40 11.59 3.24
CA VAL A 48 10.08 11.99 3.71
C VAL A 48 9.37 10.79 4.34
N GLY A 49 9.34 9.67 3.62
CA GLY A 49 8.67 8.45 4.09
C GLY A 49 9.35 7.86 5.33
N MET A 50 10.68 7.83 5.38
CA MET A 50 11.41 7.34 6.55
C MET A 50 11.27 8.24 7.79
N SER A 51 10.82 9.47 7.61
CA SER A 51 10.48 10.38 8.73
C SER A 51 9.07 10.15 9.25
N HIS A 52 8.20 9.46 8.49
CA HIS A 52 6.78 9.30 8.81
C HIS A 52 6.53 8.21 9.86
N LEU A 53 5.97 8.60 11.02
CA LEU A 53 5.76 7.69 12.15
C LEU A 53 4.75 6.56 11.82
N GLY A 54 3.65 6.87 11.16
CA GLY A 54 2.63 5.87 10.79
C GLY A 54 3.20 4.77 9.89
N MET A 55 4.12 5.10 8.96
CA MET A 55 4.81 4.10 8.17
C MET A 55 5.64 3.16 9.04
N LYS A 56 6.38 3.70 10.02
CA LYS A 56 7.20 2.91 10.94
C LYS A 56 6.35 1.97 11.79
N ILE A 57 5.19 2.44 12.27
CA ILE A 57 4.26 1.64 13.07
C ILE A 57 3.69 0.49 12.23
N LEU A 58 3.11 0.78 11.06
CA LEU A 58 2.45 -0.23 10.25
C LEU A 58 3.44 -1.23 9.63
N TYR A 59 4.62 -0.78 9.18
CA TYR A 59 5.69 -1.67 8.74
C TYR A 59 6.05 -2.71 9.83
N SER A 60 6.24 -2.24 11.07
CA SER A 60 6.57 -3.12 12.18
C SER A 60 5.40 -4.02 12.54
N LEU A 61 4.17 -3.48 12.60
CA LEU A 61 2.95 -4.23 12.92
C LEU A 61 2.72 -5.43 12.00
N TYR A 62 2.84 -5.22 10.68
CA TYR A 62 2.71 -6.32 9.71
C TYR A 62 3.80 -7.38 9.90
N ASN A 63 5.01 -6.94 10.21
CA ASN A 63 6.15 -7.82 10.36
C ASN A 63 6.19 -8.59 11.70
N GLU A 64 5.33 -8.27 12.69
CA GLU A 64 5.12 -9.09 13.90
C GLU A 64 4.58 -10.49 13.55
N ARG A 65 3.87 -10.64 12.45
CA ARG A 65 3.40 -11.95 11.97
C ARG A 65 4.55 -12.68 11.26
N GLU A 66 4.90 -13.87 11.70
CA GLU A 66 6.02 -14.64 11.13
C GLU A 66 5.82 -14.95 9.65
N ASN A 67 4.58 -15.25 9.25
CA ASN A 67 4.20 -15.64 7.90
C ASN A 67 3.79 -14.46 6.99
N TRP A 68 3.91 -13.20 7.43
CA TRP A 68 3.73 -12.02 6.59
C TRP A 68 5.05 -11.27 6.45
N TRP A 69 5.29 -10.69 5.29
CA TRP A 69 6.46 -9.84 5.05
C TRP A 69 6.05 -8.53 4.42
N CYS A 70 6.20 -7.46 5.19
CA CYS A 70 5.97 -6.10 4.74
C CYS A 70 7.32 -5.47 4.37
N GLU A 71 7.41 -4.94 3.17
CA GLU A 71 8.59 -4.28 2.61
C GLU A 71 8.29 -2.82 2.32
N ARG A 72 9.29 -1.96 2.46
CA ARG A 72 9.17 -0.52 2.23
C ARG A 72 9.40 -0.18 0.78
N VAL A 73 8.60 0.74 0.27
CA VAL A 73 8.70 1.25 -1.11
C VAL A 73 8.52 2.76 -1.10
N PHE A 74 9.35 3.48 -1.82
CA PHE A 74 9.29 4.94 -1.94
C PHE A 74 9.22 5.35 -3.41
N ALA A 75 8.65 6.53 -3.67
CA ALA A 75 8.74 7.13 -4.99
C ALA A 75 10.21 7.48 -5.30
N PRO A 76 10.75 7.07 -6.46
CA PRO A 76 12.11 7.40 -6.83
C PRO A 76 12.25 8.89 -7.17
N ASP A 77 13.46 9.43 -7.01
CA ASP A 77 13.83 10.72 -7.59
C ASP A 77 13.88 10.63 -9.13
N ALA A 78 13.79 11.76 -9.80
CA ALA A 78 13.69 11.84 -11.26
C ALA A 78 14.84 11.14 -12.01
N ASP A 79 16.06 11.22 -11.47
CA ASP A 79 17.24 10.57 -12.04
C ASP A 79 17.14 9.03 -11.96
N MET A 80 16.72 8.50 -10.81
CA MET A 80 16.49 7.07 -10.64
C MET A 80 15.28 6.60 -11.47
N GLU A 81 14.18 7.36 -11.49
CA GLU A 81 13.01 7.02 -12.30
C GLU A 81 13.37 6.92 -13.79
N GLN A 82 14.13 7.88 -14.31
CA GLN A 82 14.60 7.85 -15.68
C GLN A 82 15.37 6.56 -15.99
N LEU A 83 16.34 6.20 -15.13
CA LEU A 83 17.12 4.97 -15.28
C LEU A 83 16.25 3.70 -15.20
N MET A 84 15.27 3.67 -14.30
CA MET A 84 14.33 2.55 -14.19
C MET A 84 13.55 2.38 -15.49
N ARG A 85 13.04 3.46 -16.09
CA ARG A 85 12.31 3.42 -17.36
C ARG A 85 13.21 3.01 -18.53
N GLU A 86 14.40 3.58 -18.65
CA GLU A 86 15.36 3.27 -19.72
C GLU A 86 15.83 1.80 -19.69
N LYS A 87 16.00 1.27 -18.49
CA LYS A 87 16.53 -0.10 -18.29
C LYS A 87 15.42 -1.14 -18.02
N ASN A 88 14.14 -0.74 -18.10
CA ASN A 88 12.99 -1.59 -17.80
C ASN A 88 13.09 -2.26 -16.42
N ILE A 89 13.47 -1.50 -15.40
CA ILE A 89 13.53 -1.95 -14.02
C ILE A 89 12.22 -1.55 -13.35
N PRO A 90 11.39 -2.51 -12.92
CA PRO A 90 10.14 -2.21 -12.22
C PRO A 90 10.41 -1.67 -10.82
N LEU A 91 9.45 -0.94 -10.25
CA LEU A 91 9.48 -0.51 -8.86
C LEU A 91 9.52 -1.75 -7.93
N TYR A 92 10.32 -1.67 -6.88
CA TYR A 92 10.67 -2.83 -6.05
C TYR A 92 10.64 -2.51 -4.55
N GLY A 93 10.49 -3.57 -3.73
CA GLY A 93 10.64 -3.50 -2.28
C GLY A 93 12.10 -3.36 -1.86
N LEU A 94 12.40 -2.49 -0.90
CA LEU A 94 13.78 -2.22 -0.47
C LEU A 94 14.45 -3.43 0.21
N GLU A 95 13.68 -4.29 0.84
CA GLU A 95 14.20 -5.44 1.56
C GLU A 95 14.64 -6.56 0.60
N SER A 96 13.74 -6.99 -0.29
CA SER A 96 14.01 -8.12 -1.19
C SER A 96 14.60 -7.74 -2.55
N LEU A 97 14.39 -6.50 -2.98
CA LEU A 97 14.62 -6.02 -4.35
C LEU A 97 13.72 -6.71 -5.39
N ASP A 98 12.65 -7.37 -4.96
CA ASP A 98 11.67 -7.98 -5.86
C ASP A 98 10.67 -6.92 -6.38
N PRO A 99 10.17 -7.06 -7.63
CA PRO A 99 9.13 -6.18 -8.17
C PRO A 99 7.87 -6.20 -7.32
N ILE A 100 7.28 -5.03 -7.04
CA ILE A 100 6.07 -4.98 -6.20
C ILE A 100 4.82 -5.52 -6.89
N CYS A 101 4.81 -5.71 -8.20
CA CYS A 101 3.74 -6.42 -8.90
C CYS A 101 3.65 -7.90 -8.51
N ASP A 102 4.69 -8.49 -7.91
CA ASP A 102 4.73 -9.87 -7.43
C ASP A 102 4.22 -10.02 -5.99
N PHE A 103 3.80 -8.92 -5.37
CA PHE A 103 3.31 -8.92 -3.99
C PHE A 103 1.79 -9.17 -3.93
N ASP A 104 1.30 -9.56 -2.77
CA ASP A 104 -0.13 -9.74 -2.53
C ASP A 104 -0.85 -8.39 -2.38
N PHE A 105 -0.21 -7.45 -1.69
CA PHE A 105 -0.72 -6.10 -1.47
C PHE A 105 0.27 -5.03 -1.89
N ILE A 106 -0.28 -3.94 -2.46
CA ILE A 106 0.40 -2.66 -2.63
C ILE A 106 -0.39 -1.64 -1.80
N LEU A 107 0.21 -1.21 -0.69
CA LEU A 107 -0.43 -0.37 0.32
C LEU A 107 0.10 1.06 0.22
N PHE A 108 -0.76 2.02 -0.06
CA PHE A 108 -0.39 3.44 -0.11
C PHE A 108 -0.88 4.19 1.13
N THR A 109 -0.05 5.10 1.66
CA THR A 109 -0.48 6.08 2.64
C THR A 109 -0.66 7.44 1.99
N MET A 110 -1.90 7.93 1.95
CA MET A 110 -2.31 9.18 1.30
C MET A 110 -2.29 10.32 2.32
N GLN A 111 -1.17 11.06 2.39
CA GLN A 111 -0.98 12.11 3.40
C GLN A 111 -1.52 13.47 2.96
N TYR A 112 -1.49 13.76 1.67
CA TYR A 112 -1.95 15.00 1.06
C TYR A 112 -2.28 14.78 -0.43
N GLU A 113 -3.13 15.63 -1.01
CA GLU A 113 -3.70 15.40 -2.35
C GLU A 113 -2.67 15.47 -3.48
N MET A 114 -1.60 16.23 -3.30
CA MET A 114 -0.53 16.32 -4.32
C MET A 114 0.21 14.98 -4.52
N SER A 115 0.06 14.02 -3.59
CA SER A 115 0.63 12.68 -3.74
C SER A 115 -0.14 11.77 -4.71
N TYR A 116 -1.33 12.15 -5.18
CA TYR A 116 -2.15 11.30 -6.03
C TYR A 116 -1.45 10.92 -7.35
N THR A 117 -0.81 11.89 -7.99
CA THR A 117 -0.05 11.62 -9.22
C THR A 117 1.17 10.72 -8.98
N ALA A 118 1.81 10.84 -7.81
CA ALA A 118 2.92 9.96 -7.44
C ALA A 118 2.45 8.50 -7.25
N ILE A 119 1.27 8.28 -6.67
CA ILE A 119 0.66 6.94 -6.56
C ILE A 119 0.48 6.32 -7.94
N LEU A 120 -0.09 7.07 -8.90
CA LEU A 120 -0.30 6.58 -10.27
C LEU A 120 1.04 6.27 -10.96
N ASN A 121 2.03 7.14 -10.78
CA ASN A 121 3.37 6.94 -11.31
C ASN A 121 4.06 5.70 -10.71
N MET A 122 3.91 5.45 -9.42
CA MET A 122 4.46 4.26 -8.76
C MET A 122 3.80 2.98 -9.27
N LEU A 123 2.49 2.97 -9.53
CA LEU A 123 1.80 1.83 -10.14
C LEU A 123 2.29 1.58 -11.57
N ASP A 124 2.47 2.63 -12.36
CA ASP A 124 2.99 2.55 -13.72
C ASP A 124 4.43 2.01 -13.74
N LEU A 125 5.31 2.54 -12.89
CA LEU A 125 6.68 2.05 -12.73
C LEU A 125 6.75 0.59 -12.26
N ALA A 126 5.77 0.16 -11.48
CA ALA A 126 5.68 -1.22 -11.03
C ALA A 126 5.18 -2.18 -12.13
N GLY A 127 4.70 -1.67 -13.27
CA GLY A 127 4.04 -2.47 -14.29
C GLY A 127 2.67 -3.00 -13.86
N VAL A 128 2.05 -2.40 -12.84
CA VAL A 128 0.72 -2.75 -12.34
C VAL A 128 -0.33 -1.93 -13.11
N PRO A 129 -1.39 -2.56 -13.64
CA PRO A 129 -2.45 -1.80 -14.31
C PRO A 129 -2.98 -0.68 -13.42
N VAL A 130 -2.88 0.57 -13.89
CA VAL A 130 -3.18 1.75 -13.07
C VAL A 130 -4.64 1.77 -12.63
N ARG A 131 -5.57 1.42 -13.55
CA ARG A 131 -7.00 1.38 -13.21
C ARG A 131 -7.38 0.10 -12.47
N SER A 132 -8.13 0.23 -11.39
CA SER A 132 -8.62 -0.89 -10.58
C SER A 132 -9.39 -1.93 -11.39
N LYS A 133 -10.23 -1.48 -12.34
CA LYS A 133 -11.03 -2.35 -13.22
C LYS A 133 -10.19 -3.26 -14.12
N ASP A 134 -8.96 -2.88 -14.43
CA ASP A 134 -8.05 -3.64 -15.29
C ASP A 134 -7.25 -4.69 -14.51
N ARG A 135 -7.29 -4.64 -13.16
CA ARG A 135 -6.72 -5.64 -12.25
C ARG A 135 -7.78 -6.68 -11.88
N THR A 136 -7.85 -7.76 -12.62
CA THR A 136 -8.90 -8.79 -12.44
C THR A 136 -8.51 -9.91 -11.48
N ALA A 137 -7.21 -10.13 -11.28
CA ALA A 137 -6.70 -11.11 -10.32
C ALA A 137 -6.84 -10.63 -8.87
N LEU A 138 -6.81 -11.58 -7.93
CA LEU A 138 -6.82 -11.27 -6.49
C LEU A 138 -5.57 -10.50 -6.06
N ALA A 139 -4.42 -10.78 -6.64
CA ALA A 139 -3.15 -10.08 -6.40
C ALA A 139 -2.62 -9.41 -7.67
N PRO A 140 -1.91 -8.27 -7.55
CA PRO A 140 -1.81 -7.46 -6.33
C PRO A 140 -3.10 -6.68 -6.05
N MET A 141 -3.44 -6.59 -4.76
CA MET A 141 -4.55 -5.75 -4.27
C MET A 141 -4.00 -4.37 -3.92
N VAL A 142 -4.52 -3.32 -4.54
CA VAL A 142 -4.10 -1.94 -4.28
C VAL A 142 -4.99 -1.32 -3.21
N VAL A 143 -4.41 -0.98 -2.08
CA VAL A 143 -5.10 -0.43 -0.91
C VAL A 143 -4.53 0.94 -0.56
N ALA A 144 -5.38 1.88 -0.18
CA ALA A 144 -4.94 3.19 0.26
C ALA A 144 -5.59 3.57 1.60
N GLY A 145 -4.78 4.18 2.47
CA GLY A 145 -5.21 4.72 3.76
C GLY A 145 -4.59 6.09 4.01
N GLY A 146 -4.74 6.61 5.23
CA GLY A 146 -4.22 7.90 5.63
C GLY A 146 -5.24 9.03 5.56
N PRO A 147 -4.87 10.28 5.90
CA PRO A 147 -5.81 11.40 6.05
C PRO A 147 -6.68 11.67 4.83
N CYS A 148 -6.08 11.62 3.63
CA CYS A 148 -6.81 11.90 2.38
C CYS A 148 -7.74 10.76 1.94
N ALA A 149 -7.65 9.56 2.54
CA ALA A 149 -8.59 8.48 2.28
C ALA A 149 -10.03 8.82 2.71
N CYS A 150 -10.22 9.83 3.56
CA CYS A 150 -11.54 10.36 3.91
C CYS A 150 -12.28 11.02 2.73
N ASN A 151 -11.58 11.37 1.65
CA ASN A 151 -12.14 11.83 0.38
C ASN A 151 -11.58 10.94 -0.75
N PRO A 152 -12.07 9.71 -0.92
CA PRO A 152 -11.49 8.72 -1.83
C PRO A 152 -11.84 8.95 -3.30
N GLU A 153 -12.94 9.63 -3.59
CA GLU A 153 -13.53 9.73 -4.94
C GLU A 153 -12.57 10.28 -6.02
N PRO A 154 -11.69 11.28 -5.75
CA PRO A 154 -10.76 11.75 -6.79
C PRO A 154 -9.84 10.68 -7.38
N VAL A 155 -9.59 9.61 -6.63
CA VAL A 155 -8.70 8.49 -7.04
C VAL A 155 -9.39 7.12 -6.96
N ALA A 156 -10.71 7.08 -6.83
CA ALA A 156 -11.49 5.86 -6.69
C ALA A 156 -11.32 4.87 -7.86
N ASP A 157 -11.12 5.37 -9.09
CA ASP A 157 -10.88 4.56 -10.28
C ASP A 157 -9.57 3.75 -10.23
N PHE A 158 -8.64 4.11 -9.35
CA PHE A 158 -7.28 3.58 -9.33
C PHE A 158 -6.99 2.68 -8.13
N ILE A 159 -7.78 2.77 -7.08
CA ILE A 159 -7.60 2.04 -5.82
C ILE A 159 -8.70 0.98 -5.66
N ASP A 160 -8.33 -0.20 -5.21
CA ASP A 160 -9.30 -1.29 -5.01
C ASP A 160 -10.04 -1.14 -3.68
N ILE A 161 -9.33 -0.71 -2.62
CA ILE A 161 -9.84 -0.60 -1.26
C ILE A 161 -9.28 0.66 -0.60
N PHE A 162 -10.14 1.44 0.07
CA PHE A 162 -9.71 2.49 0.98
C PHE A 162 -9.96 2.09 2.43
N ILE A 163 -9.01 2.42 3.30
CA ILE A 163 -9.12 2.32 4.74
C ILE A 163 -9.39 3.72 5.30
N ILE A 164 -10.58 3.89 5.86
CA ILE A 164 -11.05 5.16 6.42
C ILE A 164 -10.87 5.12 7.93
N GLY A 165 -9.89 5.84 8.44
CA GLY A 165 -9.60 5.94 9.87
C GLY A 165 -8.28 5.35 10.29
N GLU A 166 -8.22 4.83 11.52
CA GLU A 166 -7.01 4.28 12.14
C GLU A 166 -6.73 2.88 11.60
N GLY A 167 -5.48 2.66 11.18
CA GLY A 167 -5.10 1.50 10.36
C GLY A 167 -4.68 0.27 11.16
N GLU A 168 -4.32 0.40 12.43
CA GLU A 168 -3.59 -0.62 13.19
C GLU A 168 -4.36 -1.94 13.34
N GLU A 169 -5.68 -1.87 13.53
CA GLU A 169 -6.52 -3.06 13.63
C GLU A 169 -7.07 -3.50 12.27
N VAL A 170 -7.62 -2.56 11.50
CA VAL A 170 -8.32 -2.87 10.24
C VAL A 170 -7.39 -3.46 9.19
N ASN A 171 -6.11 -3.07 9.17
CA ASN A 171 -5.12 -3.66 8.27
C ASN A 171 -4.88 -5.15 8.58
N ILE A 172 -4.89 -5.52 9.85
CA ILE A 172 -4.74 -6.93 10.25
C ILE A 172 -6.00 -7.72 9.86
N GLU A 173 -7.20 -7.19 10.16
CA GLU A 173 -8.48 -7.81 9.78
C GLU A 173 -8.57 -8.04 8.26
N LEU A 174 -8.17 -7.03 7.46
CA LEU A 174 -8.18 -7.12 6.00
C LEU A 174 -7.19 -8.17 5.47
N THR A 175 -5.99 -8.22 6.06
CA THR A 175 -4.96 -9.18 5.64
C THR A 175 -5.33 -10.60 6.07
N ASP A 176 -5.89 -10.81 7.26
CA ASP A 176 -6.41 -12.11 7.70
C ASP A 176 -7.54 -12.61 6.77
N LEU A 177 -8.46 -11.73 6.37
CA LEU A 177 -9.50 -12.05 5.39
C LEU A 177 -8.90 -12.42 4.01
N TYR A 178 -7.85 -11.73 3.58
CA TYR A 178 -7.16 -12.05 2.34
C TYR A 178 -6.47 -13.43 2.40
N MET A 179 -5.88 -13.78 3.54
CA MET A 179 -5.30 -15.10 3.75
C MET A 179 -6.35 -16.20 3.66
N GLN A 180 -7.54 -15.96 4.20
CA GLN A 180 -8.68 -16.85 4.03
C GLN A 180 -9.07 -16.96 2.55
N ALA A 181 -9.17 -15.85 1.84
CA ALA A 181 -9.50 -15.81 0.42
C ALA A 181 -8.51 -16.62 -0.44
N LYS A 182 -7.19 -16.47 -0.19
CA LYS A 182 -6.15 -17.28 -0.84
C LYS A 182 -6.35 -18.78 -0.59
N LYS A 183 -6.57 -19.15 0.67
CA LYS A 183 -6.73 -20.56 1.08
C LYS A 183 -7.98 -21.20 0.47
N GLU A 184 -9.07 -20.44 0.37
CA GLU A 184 -10.35 -20.93 -0.15
C GLU A 184 -10.52 -20.72 -1.67
N GLY A 185 -9.55 -20.08 -2.34
CA GLY A 185 -9.59 -19.84 -3.77
C GLY A 185 -10.67 -18.86 -4.20
N TRP A 186 -10.89 -17.78 -3.42
CA TRP A 186 -11.87 -16.75 -3.79
C TRP A 186 -11.36 -15.94 -4.98
N ASP A 187 -12.30 -15.50 -5.80
CA ASP A 187 -12.01 -14.45 -6.77
C ASP A 187 -11.96 -13.06 -6.12
N LYS A 188 -11.46 -12.08 -6.86
CA LYS A 188 -11.33 -10.70 -6.40
C LYS A 188 -12.68 -10.10 -5.99
N GLN A 189 -13.73 -10.36 -6.75
CA GLN A 189 -15.06 -9.80 -6.47
C GLN A 189 -15.61 -10.29 -5.13
N ARG A 190 -15.52 -11.58 -4.86
CA ARG A 190 -15.92 -12.16 -3.58
C ARG A 190 -15.12 -11.57 -2.42
N PHE A 191 -13.80 -11.45 -2.60
CA PHE A 191 -12.95 -10.83 -1.58
C PHE A 191 -13.36 -9.39 -1.28
N LEU A 192 -13.56 -8.56 -2.32
CA LEU A 192 -13.97 -7.16 -2.16
C LEU A 192 -15.33 -7.02 -1.46
N GLN A 193 -16.29 -7.87 -1.79
CA GLN A 193 -17.61 -7.91 -1.13
C GLN A 193 -17.50 -8.25 0.37
N GLN A 194 -16.63 -9.16 0.74
CA GLN A 194 -16.42 -9.51 2.15
C GLN A 194 -15.61 -8.42 2.87
N ALA A 195 -14.60 -7.85 2.22
CA ALA A 195 -13.81 -6.75 2.77
C ALA A 195 -14.67 -5.50 3.09
N ALA A 196 -15.67 -5.21 2.26
CA ALA A 196 -16.59 -4.08 2.47
C ALA A 196 -17.42 -4.18 3.78
N GLN A 197 -17.49 -5.35 4.40
CA GLN A 197 -18.17 -5.55 5.68
C GLN A 197 -17.29 -5.22 6.90
N ILE A 198 -15.98 -5.03 6.69
CA ILE A 198 -15.06 -4.61 7.74
C ILE A 198 -15.28 -3.11 8.02
N GLY A 199 -15.49 -2.74 9.27
CA GLY A 199 -15.66 -1.33 9.66
C GLY A 199 -14.45 -0.48 9.27
N GLY A 200 -14.67 0.61 8.54
CA GLY A 200 -13.63 1.49 8.01
C GLY A 200 -13.14 1.14 6.61
N VAL A 201 -13.64 0.07 6.00
CA VAL A 201 -13.27 -0.32 4.64
C VAL A 201 -14.27 0.22 3.63
N TYR A 202 -13.78 0.97 2.63
CA TYR A 202 -14.54 1.44 1.48
C TYR A 202 -14.00 0.81 0.20
N VAL A 203 -14.89 0.19 -0.58
CA VAL A 203 -14.56 -0.47 -1.85
C VAL A 203 -15.28 0.26 -2.98
N PRO A 204 -14.63 1.15 -3.74
CA PRO A 204 -15.30 2.00 -4.74
C PRO A 204 -16.13 1.24 -5.76
N SER A 205 -15.63 0.10 -6.24
CA SER A 205 -16.31 -0.72 -7.25
C SER A 205 -17.67 -1.30 -6.82
N LEU A 206 -18.00 -1.22 -5.52
CA LEU A 206 -19.27 -1.67 -4.97
C LEU A 206 -20.29 -0.53 -4.80
N TYR A 207 -20.01 0.65 -5.37
CA TYR A 207 -20.91 1.80 -5.34
C TYR A 207 -21.11 2.40 -6.73
N ASP A 208 -22.33 2.81 -7.00
CA ASP A 208 -22.67 3.60 -8.19
C ASP A 208 -22.72 5.08 -7.81
N VAL A 209 -21.95 5.90 -8.51
CA VAL A 209 -21.91 7.35 -8.33
C VAL A 209 -22.70 8.00 -9.45
N SER A 210 -23.71 8.80 -9.12
CA SER A 210 -24.44 9.62 -10.08
C SER A 210 -24.05 11.09 -9.94
N TYR A 211 -24.08 11.80 -11.07
CA TYR A 211 -23.68 13.21 -11.15
C TYR A 211 -24.85 14.06 -11.65
N ARG A 212 -24.93 15.30 -11.18
CA ARG A 212 -25.83 16.34 -11.70
C ARG A 212 -25.30 16.92 -13.01
N GLU A 213 -26.11 17.71 -13.68
CA GLU A 213 -25.72 18.36 -14.95
C GLU A 213 -24.51 19.30 -14.79
N ASP A 214 -24.30 19.87 -13.61
CA ASP A 214 -23.16 20.72 -13.28
C ASP A 214 -21.87 19.95 -12.92
N GLY A 215 -21.90 18.61 -12.96
CA GLY A 215 -20.78 17.74 -12.64
C GLY A 215 -20.58 17.47 -11.14
N THR A 216 -21.44 18.00 -10.26
CA THR A 216 -21.38 17.67 -8.83
C THR A 216 -21.98 16.29 -8.56
N ILE A 217 -21.51 15.60 -7.51
CA ILE A 217 -22.06 14.31 -7.10
C ILE A 217 -23.52 14.50 -6.65
N ASP A 218 -24.42 13.72 -7.23
CA ASP A 218 -25.82 13.67 -6.83
C ASP A 218 -26.05 12.60 -5.78
N SER A 219 -25.58 11.38 -6.02
CA SER A 219 -25.69 10.29 -5.05
C SER A 219 -24.55 9.27 -5.18
N VAL A 220 -24.25 8.62 -4.06
CA VAL A 220 -23.37 7.44 -3.98
C VAL A 220 -24.22 6.31 -3.35
N LYS A 221 -24.42 5.22 -4.05
CA LYS A 221 -25.30 4.11 -3.62
C LYS A 221 -24.60 2.78 -3.76
N PRO A 222 -24.74 1.88 -2.76
CA PRO A 222 -24.26 0.52 -2.91
C PRO A 222 -24.91 -0.17 -4.12
N ASN A 223 -24.13 -0.90 -4.90
CA ASN A 223 -24.63 -1.70 -6.03
C ASN A 223 -24.73 -3.20 -5.70
N CYS A 224 -24.39 -3.58 -4.47
CA CYS A 224 -24.56 -4.95 -3.98
C CYS A 224 -24.96 -4.96 -2.49
N PRO A 225 -25.61 -6.05 -2.01
CA PRO A 225 -26.10 -6.15 -0.62
C PRO A 225 -24.98 -6.17 0.44
N GLN A 226 -23.75 -6.50 0.06
CA GLN A 226 -22.62 -6.59 0.99
C GLN A 226 -21.99 -5.21 1.29
N ALA A 227 -22.17 -4.24 0.40
CA ALA A 227 -21.67 -2.90 0.62
C ALA A 227 -22.60 -2.12 1.57
N PRO A 228 -22.09 -1.51 2.64
CA PRO A 228 -22.91 -0.73 3.55
C PRO A 228 -23.37 0.58 2.90
N GLU A 229 -24.56 1.07 3.25
CA GLU A 229 -25.03 2.40 2.79
C GLU A 229 -24.10 3.53 3.24
N LYS A 230 -23.40 3.34 4.36
CA LYS A 230 -22.48 4.30 4.94
C LYS A 230 -21.26 3.60 5.54
N VAL A 231 -20.07 3.97 5.08
CA VAL A 231 -18.82 3.54 5.69
C VAL A 231 -18.53 4.41 6.92
N THR A 232 -18.38 3.76 8.07
CA THR A 232 -18.04 4.44 9.33
C THR A 232 -16.53 4.41 9.52
N LYS A 233 -15.94 5.57 9.83
CA LYS A 233 -14.53 5.69 10.15
C LYS A 233 -14.13 4.71 11.27
N ARG A 234 -13.04 3.96 11.06
CA ARG A 234 -12.45 3.13 12.12
C ARG A 234 -11.81 4.01 13.18
N ILE A 235 -12.12 3.76 14.44
CA ILE A 235 -11.55 4.45 15.60
C ILE A 235 -11.07 3.38 16.57
N ILE A 236 -9.84 3.52 17.07
CA ILE A 236 -9.30 2.67 18.11
C ILE A 236 -9.86 3.12 19.44
N ALA A 237 -10.48 2.18 20.18
CA ALA A 237 -11.16 2.48 21.43
C ALA A 237 -10.19 2.80 22.59
N ASP A 238 -8.99 2.23 22.57
CA ASP A 238 -8.00 2.34 23.64
C ASP A 238 -6.59 2.40 23.04
N LEU A 239 -6.04 3.61 22.88
CA LEU A 239 -4.72 3.84 22.31
C LEU A 239 -3.57 3.27 23.15
N ASP A 240 -3.77 3.07 24.46
CA ASP A 240 -2.73 2.49 25.34
C ASP A 240 -2.50 1.00 25.06
N LYS A 241 -3.43 0.33 24.38
CA LYS A 241 -3.33 -1.09 23.99
C LYS A 241 -2.89 -1.32 22.57
N VAL A 242 -2.75 -0.26 21.79
CA VAL A 242 -2.35 -0.33 20.39
C VAL A 242 -0.88 -0.72 20.29
N TYR A 243 -0.57 -1.51 19.25
CA TYR A 243 0.80 -1.85 18.92
C TYR A 243 1.65 -0.60 18.69
N TYR A 244 2.81 -0.57 19.30
CA TYR A 244 3.83 0.43 19.04
C TYR A 244 5.20 -0.27 18.95
N PRO A 245 6.01 -0.02 17.90
CA PRO A 245 7.29 -0.70 17.72
C PRO A 245 8.29 -0.31 18.80
N LYS A 246 8.99 -1.31 19.34
CA LYS A 246 10.08 -1.11 20.32
C LYS A 246 11.37 -0.65 19.65
N GLN A 247 11.54 -0.98 18.37
CA GLN A 247 12.71 -0.61 17.57
C GLN A 247 12.23 -0.08 16.23
N PHE A 248 12.82 1.02 15.80
CA PHE A 248 12.61 1.57 14.47
C PHE A 248 13.68 1.08 13.50
N VAL A 249 13.36 1.03 12.21
CA VAL A 249 14.28 0.60 11.13
C VAL A 249 15.61 1.34 11.21
N VAL A 250 15.56 2.66 11.43
CA VAL A 250 16.71 3.49 11.78
C VAL A 250 16.56 3.90 13.25
N PRO A 251 17.48 3.53 14.14
CA PRO A 251 17.40 3.90 15.54
C PRO A 251 17.55 5.41 15.74
N PHE A 252 17.05 5.93 16.85
CA PHE A 252 17.30 7.30 17.25
C PHE A 252 18.79 7.51 17.56
N ILE A 253 19.31 8.67 17.22
CA ILE A 253 20.64 9.08 17.64
C ILE A 253 20.58 9.39 19.12
N ASN A 254 21.45 8.74 19.91
CA ASN A 254 21.68 9.14 21.30
C ASN A 254 22.49 10.46 21.28
N ILE A 255 21.85 11.53 21.67
CA ILE A 255 22.49 12.85 21.82
C ILE A 255 22.99 12.97 23.26
#